data_ce04e8ec8f265a9527fc662e75c422f4
#
_entry.id   ce04e8ec8f265a9527fc662e75c422f4
#
_cell.length_a   1.000
_cell.length_b   1.000
_cell.length_c   1.000
_cell.angle_alpha   90.00
_cell.angle_beta   90.00
_cell.angle_gamma   90.00
#
_symmetry.space_group_name_H-M   'P 1'
#
loop_
_entity.id
_entity.type
_entity.pdbx_description
1 polymer ?
#
loop_
_entity_poly.entity_id
_entity_poly.type
_entity_poly.pdbx_seq_one_letter_code
_entity_poly.pdbx_strand_id
1 'polypeptide(L)'
;MPHGHSFRRRFMHDDGSMTGWFGDPEHYDRFATRFERRLRNRIAADVAALRLPAGAHVLDVGTGPGRLPVEIARRNPQVWVTGLDVSPRMIEAARAAIEPGQQVIAEVGDVGRLPYRDGSVDLVVSTLSQHHWPDPAAALAELSRVLAPGGRIWIYDLRRALRTAQVAAAVAVPGSDVRVEPVRVGVLGRLLGRLTVQPAGVPV
;
A
#
# COMPACT_ATOMS: atom_id res chain seq x y z
N MET A 1 37.82 14.16 -6.76
CA MET A 1 36.48 14.14 -6.21
C MET A 1 35.84 12.78 -6.48
N PRO A 2 35.73 11.85 -5.50
CA PRO A 2 34.90 10.67 -5.66
C PRO A 2 34.01 10.45 -4.42
N HIS A 3 32.77 10.88 -4.43
CA HIS A 3 31.79 10.59 -3.35
C HIS A 3 30.44 10.07 -3.84
N GLY A 4 30.39 9.44 -5.05
CA GLY A 4 29.12 8.95 -5.64
C GLY A 4 28.87 7.43 -5.52
N HIS A 5 29.82 6.62 -5.07
CA HIS A 5 29.73 5.16 -5.21
C HIS A 5 29.37 4.39 -3.92
N SER A 6 29.32 5.05 -2.75
CA SER A 6 29.10 4.36 -1.47
C SER A 6 27.64 3.98 -1.20
N PHE A 7 26.68 4.72 -1.75
CA PHE A 7 25.25 4.49 -1.46
C PHE A 7 24.66 3.29 -2.21
N ARG A 8 25.10 3.03 -3.44
CA ARG A 8 24.58 1.92 -4.25
C ARG A 8 25.00 0.52 -3.79
N ARG A 9 26.23 0.36 -3.25
CA ARG A 9 26.76 -0.96 -2.85
C ARG A 9 26.17 -1.54 -1.58
N ARG A 10 25.48 -0.73 -0.75
CA ARG A 10 24.94 -1.16 0.55
C ARG A 10 23.53 -1.74 0.46
N PHE A 11 22.86 -1.62 -0.68
CA PHE A 11 21.45 -1.93 -0.86
C PHE A 11 21.11 -2.88 -2.01
N MET A 12 22.11 -3.39 -2.73
CA MET A 12 21.88 -4.34 -3.81
C MET A 12 22.69 -5.61 -3.54
N HIS A 13 22.03 -6.76 -3.54
CA HIS A 13 22.70 -8.04 -3.68
C HIS A 13 23.32 -8.14 -5.08
N ASP A 14 24.33 -9.04 -5.27
CA ASP A 14 25.03 -9.26 -6.54
C ASP A 14 24.10 -9.73 -7.68
N ASP A 15 22.86 -10.15 -7.36
CA ASP A 15 21.81 -10.52 -8.30
C ASP A 15 20.90 -9.34 -8.72
N GLY A 16 21.14 -8.13 -8.20
CA GLY A 16 20.35 -6.95 -8.49
C GLY A 16 18.98 -6.91 -7.78
N SER A 17 18.65 -7.90 -6.95
CA SER A 17 17.39 -7.95 -6.22
C SER A 17 17.50 -7.23 -4.87
N MET A 18 16.54 -6.37 -4.57
CA MET A 18 16.37 -5.74 -3.25
C MET A 18 15.59 -6.61 -2.26
N THR A 19 15.36 -7.88 -2.61
CA THR A 19 14.46 -8.78 -1.87
C THR A 19 14.96 -9.16 -0.47
N GLY A 20 16.26 -9.16 -0.22
CA GLY A 20 16.82 -9.56 1.07
C GLY A 20 16.53 -8.60 2.23
N TRP A 21 16.29 -7.33 1.94
CA TRP A 21 16.16 -6.29 2.98
C TRP A 21 14.72 -6.07 3.44
N PHE A 22 13.76 -6.23 2.53
CA PHE A 22 12.33 -6.08 2.80
C PHE A 22 11.67 -7.37 3.28
N GLY A 23 12.39 -8.50 3.25
CA GLY A 23 11.89 -9.79 3.73
C GLY A 23 12.07 -10.02 5.24
N ASP A 24 12.79 -9.14 5.96
CA ASP A 24 13.08 -9.30 7.38
C ASP A 24 12.39 -8.21 8.23
N PRO A 25 11.39 -8.57 9.06
CA PRO A 25 10.67 -7.63 9.91
C PRO A 25 11.56 -6.90 10.92
N GLU A 26 12.63 -7.54 11.43
CA GLU A 26 13.53 -6.91 12.40
C GLU A 26 14.37 -5.80 11.76
N HIS A 27 14.81 -5.99 10.51
CA HIS A 27 15.48 -4.95 9.75
C HIS A 27 14.52 -3.82 9.36
N TYR A 28 13.30 -4.15 8.98
CA TYR A 28 12.26 -3.17 8.70
C TYR A 28 11.97 -2.30 9.93
N ASP A 29 11.87 -2.89 11.12
CA ASP A 29 11.61 -2.17 12.36
C ASP A 29 12.72 -1.20 12.79
N ARG A 30 13.98 -1.53 12.53
CA ARG A 30 15.13 -0.64 12.84
C ARG A 30 15.15 0.62 11.99
N PHE A 31 14.52 0.58 10.81
CA PHE A 31 14.39 1.69 9.90
C PHE A 31 12.99 2.33 9.89
N ALA A 32 12.05 1.81 10.72
CA ALA A 32 10.77 2.45 10.97
C ALA A 32 11.00 3.82 11.61
N THR A 33 11.41 4.74 10.77
CA THR A 33 11.80 6.08 11.14
C THR A 33 10.59 6.87 11.63
N ARG A 34 10.84 7.94 12.34
CA ARG A 34 9.84 8.97 12.66
C ARG A 34 9.02 9.39 11.43
N PHE A 35 9.60 9.22 10.23
CA PHE A 35 8.97 9.49 8.95
C PHE A 35 7.87 8.47 8.62
N GLU A 36 8.14 7.16 8.69
CA GLU A 36 7.13 6.13 8.40
C GLU A 36 5.94 6.20 9.36
N ARG A 37 6.20 6.47 10.64
CA ARG A 37 5.14 6.70 11.60
C ARG A 37 4.26 7.90 11.22
N ARG A 38 4.86 9.00 10.76
CA ARG A 38 4.11 10.17 10.30
C ARG A 38 3.32 9.89 9.04
N LEU A 39 3.92 9.16 8.09
CA LEU A 39 3.26 8.75 6.86
C LEU A 39 2.06 7.85 7.17
N ARG A 40 2.24 6.81 7.97
CA ARG A 40 1.18 5.91 8.40
C ARG A 40 0.04 6.66 9.09
N ASN A 41 0.36 7.54 10.03
CA ASN A 41 -0.64 8.35 10.73
C ASN A 41 -1.41 9.26 9.77
N ARG A 42 -0.73 9.80 8.76
CA ARG A 42 -1.36 10.62 7.72
C ARG A 42 -2.30 9.77 6.86
N ILE A 43 -1.87 8.59 6.41
CA ILE A 43 -2.69 7.70 5.60
C ILE A 43 -3.93 7.26 6.38
N ALA A 44 -3.77 6.82 7.62
CA ALA A 44 -4.89 6.42 8.46
C ALA A 44 -5.88 7.59 8.73
N ALA A 45 -5.39 8.84 8.81
CA ALA A 45 -6.23 10.02 8.89
C ALA A 45 -6.97 10.30 7.57
N ASP A 46 -6.30 10.13 6.42
CA ASP A 46 -6.92 10.26 5.10
C ASP A 46 -8.04 9.22 4.92
N VAL A 47 -7.82 7.97 5.35
CA VAL A 47 -8.86 6.92 5.35
C VAL A 47 -10.04 7.30 6.26
N ALA A 48 -9.77 7.79 7.46
CA ALA A 48 -10.82 8.22 8.38
C ALA A 48 -11.68 9.37 7.81
N ALA A 49 -11.06 10.27 7.06
CA ALA A 49 -11.76 11.38 6.41
C ALA A 49 -12.75 10.93 5.31
N LEU A 50 -12.59 9.71 4.76
CA LEU A 50 -13.54 9.14 3.79
C LEU A 50 -14.89 8.79 4.40
N ARG A 51 -14.95 8.61 5.74
CA ARG A 51 -16.17 8.20 6.47
C ARG A 51 -16.81 6.96 5.85
N LEU A 52 -16.00 5.93 5.60
CA LEU A 52 -16.47 4.67 5.05
C LEU A 52 -17.63 4.10 5.89
N PRO A 53 -18.62 3.47 5.26
CA PRO A 53 -19.75 2.88 5.99
C PRO A 53 -19.30 1.75 6.92
N ALA A 54 -20.14 1.43 7.90
CA ALA A 54 -19.92 0.28 8.77
C ALA A 54 -19.89 -1.01 7.94
N GLY A 55 -18.92 -1.87 8.22
CA GLY A 55 -18.69 -3.10 7.48
C GLY A 55 -17.89 -2.93 6.18
N ALA A 56 -17.50 -1.71 5.81
CA ALA A 56 -16.65 -1.50 4.63
C ALA A 56 -15.32 -2.25 4.76
N HIS A 57 -14.83 -2.77 3.65
CA HIS A 57 -13.59 -3.53 3.57
C HIS A 57 -12.45 -2.67 3.03
N VAL A 58 -11.41 -2.51 3.82
CA VAL A 58 -10.15 -1.84 3.43
C VAL A 58 -9.07 -2.90 3.25
N LEU A 59 -8.42 -2.92 2.08
CA LEU A 59 -7.32 -3.82 1.76
C LEU A 59 -6.00 -3.03 1.70
N ASP A 60 -5.04 -3.38 2.57
CA ASP A 60 -3.67 -2.83 2.54
C ASP A 60 -2.72 -3.81 1.85
N VAL A 61 -2.25 -3.45 0.65
CA VAL A 61 -1.42 -4.31 -0.21
C VAL A 61 0.06 -3.98 -0.04
N GLY A 62 0.85 -5.02 0.25
CA GLY A 62 2.24 -4.88 0.68
C GLY A 62 2.29 -4.33 2.10
N THR A 63 1.51 -4.94 2.99
CA THR A 63 1.28 -4.45 4.36
C THR A 63 2.51 -4.50 5.25
N GLY A 64 3.53 -5.28 4.85
CA GLY A 64 4.71 -5.52 5.68
C GLY A 64 4.32 -6.05 7.07
N PRO A 65 4.88 -5.53 8.17
CA PRO A 65 4.59 -5.98 9.53
C PRO A 65 3.23 -5.48 10.09
N GLY A 66 2.28 -5.10 9.25
CA GLY A 66 0.88 -4.86 9.61
C GLY A 66 0.57 -3.58 10.39
N ARG A 67 1.50 -2.64 10.46
CA ARG A 67 1.33 -1.42 11.27
C ARG A 67 0.27 -0.46 10.74
N LEU A 68 0.08 -0.40 9.41
CA LEU A 68 -0.92 0.46 8.80
C LEU A 68 -2.35 -0.07 9.01
N PRO A 69 -2.66 -1.35 8.75
CA PRO A 69 -3.97 -1.94 9.07
C PRO A 69 -4.42 -1.69 10.50
N VAL A 70 -3.54 -1.92 11.47
CA VAL A 70 -3.81 -1.68 12.90
C VAL A 70 -4.17 -0.20 13.16
N GLU A 71 -3.41 0.73 12.59
CA GLU A 71 -3.69 2.16 12.76
C GLU A 71 -4.96 2.61 12.04
N ILE A 72 -5.29 2.03 10.87
CA ILE A 72 -6.56 2.29 10.16
C ILE A 72 -7.73 1.80 11.02
N ALA A 73 -7.70 0.55 11.49
CA ALA A 73 -8.78 -0.02 12.30
C ALA A 73 -8.97 0.73 13.61
N ARG A 74 -7.89 1.16 14.26
CA ARG A 74 -7.95 1.97 15.48
C ARG A 74 -8.72 3.29 15.29
N ARG A 75 -8.58 3.92 14.11
CA ARG A 75 -9.26 5.18 13.78
C ARG A 75 -10.65 4.98 13.18
N ASN A 76 -10.92 3.79 12.66
CA ASN A 76 -12.16 3.44 11.98
C ASN A 76 -12.65 2.08 12.50
N PRO A 77 -13.13 2.00 13.75
CA PRO A 77 -13.48 0.72 14.36
C PRO A 77 -14.68 0.03 13.69
N GLN A 78 -15.37 0.73 12.79
CA GLN A 78 -16.52 0.19 12.06
C GLN A 78 -16.15 -0.52 10.75
N VAL A 79 -14.86 -0.48 10.30
CA VAL A 79 -14.44 -1.11 9.04
C VAL A 79 -13.63 -2.38 9.29
N TRP A 80 -13.66 -3.29 8.33
CA TRP A 80 -12.77 -4.44 8.29
C TRP A 80 -11.49 -4.08 7.52
N VAL A 81 -10.34 -4.43 8.06
CA VAL A 81 -9.06 -4.16 7.41
C VAL A 81 -8.30 -5.46 7.17
N THR A 82 -7.93 -5.72 5.93
CA THR A 82 -7.07 -6.84 5.57
C THR A 82 -5.70 -6.31 5.16
N GLY A 83 -4.64 -6.80 5.81
CA GLY A 83 -3.27 -6.62 5.36
C GLY A 83 -2.83 -7.80 4.50
N LEU A 84 -2.40 -7.55 3.27
CA LEU A 84 -1.89 -8.58 2.34
C LEU A 84 -0.42 -8.34 2.07
N ASP A 85 0.39 -9.39 2.14
CA ASP A 85 1.80 -9.34 1.75
C ASP A 85 2.23 -10.67 1.13
N VAL A 86 3.15 -10.63 0.17
CA VAL A 86 3.68 -11.83 -0.47
C VAL A 86 4.63 -12.60 0.47
N SER A 87 5.20 -11.92 1.46
CA SER A 87 6.15 -12.50 2.42
C SER A 87 5.44 -13.14 3.61
N PRO A 88 5.54 -14.49 3.81
CA PRO A 88 5.01 -15.15 4.99
C PRO A 88 5.57 -14.60 6.31
N ARG A 89 6.85 -14.20 6.32
CA ARG A 89 7.51 -13.62 7.51
C ARG A 89 6.91 -12.26 7.89
N MET A 90 6.57 -11.43 6.89
CA MET A 90 5.90 -10.14 7.13
C MET A 90 4.50 -10.39 7.70
N ILE A 91 3.78 -11.36 7.17
CA ILE A 91 2.44 -11.70 7.67
C ILE A 91 2.48 -12.29 9.08
N GLU A 92 3.48 -13.08 9.42
CA GLU A 92 3.68 -13.55 10.79
C GLU A 92 3.87 -12.37 11.77
N ALA A 93 4.73 -11.42 11.41
CA ALA A 93 4.93 -10.20 12.20
C ALA A 93 3.65 -9.33 12.26
N ALA A 94 2.91 -9.24 11.15
CA ALA A 94 1.65 -8.50 11.11
C ALA A 94 0.59 -9.13 12.04
N ARG A 95 0.47 -10.45 12.04
CA ARG A 95 -0.44 -11.17 12.97
C ARG A 95 -0.08 -10.96 14.44
N ALA A 96 1.21 -10.93 14.75
CA ALA A 96 1.68 -10.63 16.10
C ALA A 96 1.41 -9.19 16.57
N ALA A 97 1.22 -8.24 15.63
CA ALA A 97 0.91 -6.84 15.91
C ALA A 97 -0.60 -6.57 16.09
N ILE A 98 -1.47 -7.52 15.72
CA ILE A 98 -2.93 -7.39 15.83
C ILE A 98 -3.36 -7.72 17.26
N GLU A 99 -4.05 -6.78 17.90
CA GLU A 99 -4.60 -6.95 19.23
C GLU A 99 -5.96 -7.67 19.21
N PRO A 100 -6.31 -8.45 20.25
CA PRO A 100 -7.63 -9.06 20.36
C PRO A 100 -8.76 -8.04 20.22
N GLY A 101 -9.77 -8.38 19.42
CA GLY A 101 -10.94 -7.52 19.20
C GLY A 101 -10.77 -6.46 18.10
N GLN A 102 -9.61 -6.30 17.52
CA GLN A 102 -9.44 -5.45 16.33
C GLN A 102 -10.03 -6.12 15.09
N GLN A 103 -10.71 -5.35 14.25
CA GLN A 103 -11.24 -5.82 12.95
C GLN A 103 -10.13 -5.82 11.89
N VAL A 104 -9.05 -6.53 12.16
CA VAL A 104 -7.87 -6.65 11.30
C VAL A 104 -7.52 -8.11 11.11
N ILE A 105 -7.25 -8.49 9.87
CA ILE A 105 -6.64 -9.78 9.52
C ILE A 105 -5.38 -9.57 8.68
N ALA A 106 -4.46 -10.53 8.68
CA ALA A 106 -3.27 -10.50 7.86
C ALA A 106 -3.09 -11.82 7.11
N GLU A 107 -2.92 -11.74 5.79
CA GLU A 107 -2.92 -12.88 4.87
C GLU A 107 -1.75 -12.82 3.90
N VAL A 108 -1.18 -14.00 3.60
CA VAL A 108 -0.20 -14.14 2.53
C VAL A 108 -0.91 -14.14 1.19
N GLY A 109 -0.46 -13.28 0.26
CA GLY A 109 -1.04 -13.24 -1.08
C GLY A 109 -0.26 -12.37 -2.04
N ASP A 110 -0.49 -12.62 -3.32
CA ASP A 110 0.10 -11.87 -4.44
C ASP A 110 -0.92 -10.84 -4.98
N VAL A 111 -0.49 -9.60 -5.13
CA VAL A 111 -1.30 -8.51 -5.69
C VAL A 111 -1.73 -8.78 -7.14
N GLY A 112 -0.95 -9.55 -7.90
CA GLY A 112 -1.31 -9.97 -9.26
C GLY A 112 -2.38 -11.05 -9.32
N ARG A 113 -2.76 -11.64 -8.18
CA ARG A 113 -3.81 -12.67 -8.09
C ARG A 113 -4.45 -12.66 -6.70
N LEU A 114 -5.42 -11.79 -6.53
CA LEU A 114 -6.07 -11.58 -5.23
C LEU A 114 -7.13 -12.66 -4.93
N PRO A 115 -7.16 -13.22 -3.72
CA PRO A 115 -8.12 -14.25 -3.33
C PRO A 115 -9.50 -13.67 -2.95
N TYR A 116 -9.84 -12.50 -3.46
CA TYR A 116 -11.09 -11.81 -3.15
C TYR A 116 -12.06 -11.84 -4.34
N ARG A 117 -13.36 -11.79 -4.04
CA ARG A 117 -14.41 -11.71 -5.05
C ARG A 117 -14.40 -10.34 -5.74
N ASP A 118 -14.93 -10.30 -6.97
CA ASP A 118 -15.18 -9.05 -7.67
C ASP A 118 -16.07 -8.14 -6.82
N GLY A 119 -15.72 -6.86 -6.76
CA GLY A 119 -16.55 -5.87 -6.08
C GLY A 119 -16.66 -6.03 -4.56
N SER A 120 -15.68 -6.65 -3.89
CA SER A 120 -15.73 -6.94 -2.44
C SER A 120 -14.89 -6.03 -1.56
N VAL A 121 -14.18 -5.06 -2.13
CA VAL A 121 -13.26 -4.16 -1.42
C VAL A 121 -13.66 -2.70 -1.68
N ASP A 122 -13.91 -1.93 -0.63
CA ASP A 122 -14.32 -0.52 -0.75
C ASP A 122 -13.13 0.43 -0.93
N LEU A 123 -12.00 0.09 -0.34
CA LEU A 123 -10.78 0.88 -0.45
C LEU A 123 -9.55 -0.03 -0.51
N VAL A 124 -8.73 0.17 -1.51
CA VAL A 124 -7.37 -0.39 -1.54
C VAL A 124 -6.38 0.69 -1.14
N VAL A 125 -5.46 0.35 -0.25
CA VAL A 125 -4.31 1.18 0.11
C VAL A 125 -3.04 0.38 -0.16
N SER A 126 -1.99 1.04 -0.64
CA SER A 126 -0.63 0.46 -0.71
C SER A 126 0.37 1.53 -0.33
N THR A 127 1.37 1.17 0.48
CA THR A 127 2.35 2.13 1.00
C THR A 127 3.76 1.62 0.82
N LEU A 128 4.57 2.35 0.01
CA LEU A 128 5.98 2.04 -0.26
C LEU A 128 6.21 0.58 -0.72
N SER A 129 5.27 0.04 -1.48
CA SER A 129 5.25 -1.35 -1.94
C SER A 129 5.17 -1.45 -3.47
N GLN A 130 4.50 -0.50 -4.14
CA GLN A 130 4.21 -0.59 -5.57
C GLN A 130 5.48 -0.73 -6.44
N HIS A 131 6.57 -0.11 -6.04
CA HIS A 131 7.82 -0.18 -6.79
C HIS A 131 8.50 -1.57 -6.77
N HIS A 132 7.94 -2.52 -6.00
CA HIS A 132 8.35 -3.92 -5.97
C HIS A 132 7.41 -4.83 -6.78
N TRP A 133 6.29 -4.33 -7.31
CA TRP A 133 5.36 -5.18 -8.07
C TRP A 133 5.98 -5.60 -9.40
N PRO A 134 6.05 -6.91 -9.69
CA PRO A 134 6.66 -7.39 -10.95
C PRO A 134 5.92 -6.89 -12.18
N ASP A 135 4.59 -6.85 -12.12
CA ASP A 135 3.71 -6.35 -13.16
C ASP A 135 2.67 -5.38 -12.57
N PRO A 136 2.94 -4.07 -12.58
CA PRO A 136 1.99 -3.08 -12.09
C PRO A 136 0.67 -3.02 -12.84
N ALA A 137 0.64 -3.41 -14.14
CA ALA A 137 -0.60 -3.40 -14.91
C ALA A 137 -1.51 -4.57 -14.50
N ALA A 138 -0.97 -5.78 -14.39
CA ALA A 138 -1.70 -6.93 -13.88
C ALA A 138 -2.20 -6.69 -12.45
N ALA A 139 -1.35 -6.14 -11.58
CA ALA A 139 -1.74 -5.78 -10.21
C ALA A 139 -2.90 -4.79 -10.19
N LEU A 140 -2.84 -3.71 -10.97
CA LEU A 140 -3.91 -2.71 -11.03
C LEU A 140 -5.21 -3.25 -11.62
N ALA A 141 -5.14 -4.17 -12.59
CA ALA A 141 -6.32 -4.87 -13.10
C ALA A 141 -6.99 -5.71 -12.00
N GLU A 142 -6.21 -6.48 -11.23
CA GLU A 142 -6.71 -7.26 -10.10
C GLU A 142 -7.29 -6.37 -9.00
N LEU A 143 -6.59 -5.31 -8.64
CA LEU A 143 -7.09 -4.33 -7.67
C LEU A 143 -8.41 -3.70 -8.14
N SER A 144 -8.53 -3.37 -9.43
CA SER A 144 -9.78 -2.84 -9.99
C SER A 144 -10.89 -3.88 -10.00
N ARG A 145 -10.60 -5.14 -10.28
CA ARG A 145 -11.58 -6.23 -10.27
C ARG A 145 -12.24 -6.39 -8.89
N VAL A 146 -11.44 -6.33 -7.83
CA VAL A 146 -11.95 -6.51 -6.47
C VAL A 146 -12.64 -5.29 -5.89
N LEU A 147 -12.48 -4.09 -6.51
CA LEU A 147 -13.12 -2.87 -6.02
C LEU A 147 -14.65 -2.94 -6.14
N ALA A 148 -15.32 -2.62 -5.05
CA ALA A 148 -16.75 -2.36 -5.01
C ALA A 148 -17.10 -1.13 -5.87
N PRO A 149 -18.34 -1.04 -6.36
CA PRO A 149 -18.83 0.18 -7.01
C PRO A 149 -18.61 1.40 -6.11
N GLY A 150 -17.94 2.43 -6.65
CA GLY A 150 -17.55 3.63 -5.88
C GLY A 150 -16.27 3.50 -5.06
N GLY A 151 -15.68 2.32 -5.04
CA GLY A 151 -14.38 2.07 -4.41
C GLY A 151 -13.24 2.80 -5.11
N ARG A 152 -12.09 2.85 -4.46
CA ARG A 152 -10.91 3.52 -4.99
C ARG A 152 -9.61 2.85 -4.55
N ILE A 153 -8.54 3.07 -5.33
CA ILE A 153 -7.19 2.62 -5.02
C ILE A 153 -6.36 3.85 -4.65
N TRP A 154 -5.66 3.77 -3.51
CA TRP A 154 -4.68 4.74 -3.08
C TRP A 154 -3.30 4.09 -2.97
N ILE A 155 -2.33 4.56 -3.76
CA ILE A 155 -0.95 4.10 -3.70
C ILE A 155 -0.08 5.28 -3.25
N TYR A 156 0.56 5.11 -2.09
CA TYR A 156 1.53 6.06 -1.52
C TYR A 156 2.93 5.54 -1.78
N ASP A 157 3.65 6.18 -2.67
CA ASP A 157 5.01 5.75 -3.03
C ASP A 157 5.89 6.94 -3.46
N LEU A 158 7.13 6.65 -3.81
CA LEU A 158 8.01 7.63 -4.42
C LEU A 158 7.40 8.15 -5.72
N ARG A 159 7.37 9.46 -5.90
CA ARG A 159 6.79 10.10 -7.10
C ARG A 159 7.33 9.56 -8.40
N ARG A 160 8.61 9.13 -8.41
CA ARG A 160 9.22 8.48 -9.58
C ARG A 160 8.58 7.12 -9.87
N ALA A 161 8.34 6.31 -8.86
CA ALA A 161 7.69 5.01 -8.98
C ALA A 161 6.22 5.17 -9.42
N LEU A 162 5.52 6.16 -8.90
CA LEU A 162 4.12 6.43 -9.26
C LEU A 162 3.91 6.79 -10.73
N ARG A 163 4.92 7.27 -11.44
CA ARG A 163 4.81 7.53 -12.90
C ARG A 163 4.55 6.24 -13.68
N THR A 164 5.26 5.16 -13.34
CA THR A 164 5.02 3.84 -13.95
C THR A 164 3.64 3.30 -13.59
N ALA A 165 3.24 3.42 -12.33
CA ALA A 165 1.92 3.01 -11.88
C ALA A 165 0.80 3.83 -12.54
N GLN A 166 1.01 5.13 -12.76
CA GLN A 166 0.03 5.99 -13.45
C GLN A 166 -0.21 5.55 -14.90
N VAL A 167 0.87 5.24 -15.62
CA VAL A 167 0.77 4.70 -16.99
C VAL A 167 0.08 3.34 -16.99
N ALA A 168 0.49 2.46 -16.07
CA ALA A 168 -0.12 1.14 -15.92
C ALA A 168 -1.62 1.23 -15.58
N ALA A 169 -2.03 2.16 -14.72
CA ALA A 169 -3.43 2.38 -14.36
C ALA A 169 -4.27 2.84 -15.56
N ALA A 170 -3.74 3.74 -16.37
CA ALA A 170 -4.45 4.22 -17.58
C ALA A 170 -4.70 3.09 -18.59
N VAL A 171 -3.80 2.08 -18.63
CA VAL A 171 -3.93 0.90 -19.50
C VAL A 171 -4.84 -0.16 -18.89
N ALA A 172 -4.62 -0.47 -17.60
CA ALA A 172 -5.28 -1.58 -16.92
C ALA A 172 -6.74 -1.26 -16.53
N VAL A 173 -7.07 0.02 -16.31
CA VAL A 173 -8.40 0.47 -15.88
C VAL A 173 -8.89 1.62 -16.79
N PRO A 174 -9.27 1.31 -18.03
CA PRO A 174 -9.71 2.32 -18.99
C PRO A 174 -10.88 3.15 -18.46
N GLY A 175 -10.84 4.46 -18.71
CA GLY A 175 -11.89 5.37 -18.27
C GLY A 175 -11.85 5.77 -16.79
N SER A 176 -10.89 5.26 -16.02
CA SER A 176 -10.73 5.68 -14.62
C SER A 176 -10.17 7.11 -14.50
N ASP A 177 -10.56 7.79 -13.43
CA ASP A 177 -9.90 9.02 -13.01
C ASP A 177 -8.59 8.65 -12.29
N VAL A 178 -7.45 9.04 -12.88
CA VAL A 178 -6.12 8.73 -12.39
C VAL A 178 -5.39 10.01 -12.02
N ARG A 179 -5.14 10.23 -10.74
CA ARG A 179 -4.50 11.45 -10.23
C ARG A 179 -3.28 11.14 -9.36
N VAL A 180 -2.23 11.94 -9.51
CA VAL A 180 -1.05 11.90 -8.63
C VAL A 180 -0.93 13.22 -7.87
N GLU A 181 -1.01 13.15 -6.56
CA GLU A 181 -0.93 14.30 -5.67
C GLU A 181 0.31 14.20 -4.76
N PRO A 182 0.97 15.33 -4.44
CA PRO A 182 2.07 15.31 -3.50
C PRO A 182 1.59 15.02 -2.07
N VAL A 183 2.31 14.16 -1.36
CA VAL A 183 2.05 13.87 0.07
C VAL A 183 3.02 14.67 0.93
N ARG A 184 2.48 15.55 1.76
CA ARG A 184 3.29 16.40 2.65
C ARG A 184 3.47 15.74 4.01
N VAL A 185 4.61 15.06 4.21
CA VAL A 185 4.99 14.42 5.48
C VAL A 185 6.45 14.76 5.79
N GLY A 186 6.67 15.84 6.53
CA GLY A 186 8.02 16.32 6.82
C GLY A 186 8.81 16.67 5.54
N VAL A 187 10.14 16.80 5.65
CA VAL A 187 11.01 17.20 4.53
C VAL A 187 11.08 16.14 3.44
N LEU A 188 11.14 14.85 3.81
CA LEU A 188 11.20 13.71 2.88
C LEU A 188 9.88 13.50 2.13
N GLY A 189 8.77 13.99 2.66
CA GLY A 189 7.46 13.90 2.00
C GLY A 189 7.38 14.61 0.64
N ARG A 190 8.33 15.50 0.33
CA ARG A 190 8.42 16.11 -1.01
C ARG A 190 8.71 15.10 -2.12
N LEU A 191 9.29 13.94 -1.77
CA LEU A 191 9.60 12.85 -2.70
C LEU A 191 8.46 11.87 -2.87
N LEU A 192 7.44 11.94 -2.00
CA LEU A 192 6.28 11.06 -2.03
C LEU A 192 5.10 11.69 -2.75
N GLY A 193 4.28 10.79 -3.30
CA GLY A 193 2.97 11.12 -3.84
C GLY A 193 1.93 10.08 -3.44
N ARG A 194 0.68 10.41 -3.68
CA ARG A 194 -0.44 9.48 -3.68
C ARG A 194 -0.98 9.39 -5.09
N LEU A 195 -0.96 8.20 -5.66
CA LEU A 195 -1.74 7.88 -6.84
C LEU A 195 -3.15 7.47 -6.38
N THR A 196 -4.15 8.13 -6.92
CA THR A 196 -5.55 7.73 -6.78
C THR A 196 -6.02 7.18 -8.12
N VAL A 197 -6.61 5.97 -8.10
CA VAL A 197 -7.31 5.39 -9.24
C VAL A 197 -8.76 5.17 -8.81
N GLN A 198 -9.68 5.80 -9.54
CA GLN A 198 -11.12 5.64 -9.31
C GLN A 198 -11.77 5.22 -10.63
N PRO A 199 -12.29 3.97 -10.72
CA PRO A 199 -12.96 3.51 -11.92
C PRO A 199 -14.14 4.40 -12.30
N ALA A 200 -14.34 4.62 -13.60
CA ALA A 200 -15.50 5.37 -14.09
C ALA A 200 -16.77 4.54 -13.84
N GLY A 201 -17.82 5.14 -13.30
CA GLY A 201 -19.11 4.50 -13.29
C GLY A 201 -19.89 4.48 -11.99
N VAL A 202 -19.55 5.32 -10.99
CA VAL A 202 -20.48 5.59 -9.90
C VAL A 202 -20.59 7.11 -9.72
N PRO A 203 -21.78 7.71 -9.97
CA PRO A 203 -22.04 9.08 -9.55
C PRO A 203 -21.88 9.18 -8.03
N VAL A 204 -21.23 10.24 -7.59
CA VAL A 204 -21.16 10.65 -6.19
C VAL A 204 -22.56 11.04 -5.72
#